data_79308f4acedfc586f32603ea0345fe40
#
_entry.id   79308f4acedfc586f32603ea0345fe40
#
_cell.length_a   1.000
_cell.length_b   1.000
_cell.length_c   1.000
_cell.angle_alpha   90.00
_cell.angle_beta   90.00
_cell.angle_gamma   90.00
#
_symmetry.space_group_name_H-M   'P 1'
#
loop_
_entity.id
_entity.type
_entity.pdbx_description
1 polymer ?
#
loop_
_entity_poly.entity_id
_entity_poly.type
_entity_poly.pdbx_seq_one_letter_code
_entity_poly.pdbx_strand_id
1 'polypeptide(L)'
;MGVGSEYMGRIQLVRGKTKLAFYEGTLDAPAYQNILQKKLLPAAQEWYEDEKEGWELQQDKASCHTAKSTERWLEQHGVAVVKGWPTKGDDIRPIENLWAILDERLEDKKFTTEKGMKKKIRQLWDELDSSLLHNLIDSIPDRLRRIRKAKGGSIKAIK
;
A
#
# COMPACT_ATOMS: atom_id res chain seq x y z
N MET A 1 -8.13 -17.44 -12.20
CA MET A 1 -7.96 -15.97 -12.42
C MET A 1 -7.35 -15.44 -11.17
N GLY A 2 -6.07 -15.09 -11.21
CA GLY A 2 -5.43 -14.44 -10.07
C GLY A 2 -6.13 -13.12 -9.79
N VAL A 3 -6.30 -12.79 -8.51
CA VAL A 3 -6.67 -11.43 -8.09
C VAL A 3 -5.42 -10.59 -8.35
N GLY A 4 -5.17 -10.34 -9.64
CA GLY A 4 -4.01 -9.61 -10.09
C GLY A 4 -4.10 -8.16 -9.70
N SER A 5 -2.99 -7.56 -9.55
CA SER A 5 -2.56 -6.16 -9.49
C SER A 5 -3.55 -4.99 -9.71
N GLU A 6 -4.82 -5.25 -9.95
CA GLU A 6 -5.89 -4.27 -10.18
C GLU A 6 -6.48 -3.67 -8.89
N TYR A 7 -6.09 -4.21 -7.73
CA TYR A 7 -6.59 -3.74 -6.44
C TYR A 7 -5.48 -3.04 -5.67
N MET A 8 -5.26 -1.77 -5.96
CA MET A 8 -4.28 -0.99 -5.20
C MET A 8 -4.94 -0.16 -4.12
N GLY A 9 -4.87 -0.66 -2.86
CA GLY A 9 -4.80 0.21 -1.72
C GLY A 9 -3.32 0.34 -1.34
N ARG A 10 -2.62 1.36 -1.79
CA ARG A 10 -1.29 1.68 -1.30
C ARG A 10 -1.41 2.59 -0.14
N ILE A 11 -0.90 2.15 1.00
CA ILE A 11 -1.18 2.79 2.26
C ILE A 11 0.03 2.72 3.13
N GLN A 12 0.34 3.84 3.69
CA GLN A 12 1.24 3.93 4.81
C GLN A 12 0.59 3.30 6.05
N LEU A 13 1.25 2.29 6.61
CA LEU A 13 0.68 1.43 7.65
C LEU A 13 1.08 1.85 9.08
N VAL A 14 1.74 2.99 9.26
CA VAL A 14 2.31 3.33 10.57
C VAL A 14 1.24 3.52 11.65
N ARG A 15 0.08 4.08 11.30
CA ARG A 15 -1.00 4.34 12.26
C ARG A 15 -2.33 3.67 11.94
N GLY A 16 -2.45 3.07 10.77
CA GLY A 16 -3.71 2.45 10.39
C GLY A 16 -3.75 2.03 8.92
N LYS A 17 -4.93 1.72 8.44
CA LYS A 17 -5.20 1.36 7.05
C LYS A 17 -6.31 2.24 6.49
N THR A 18 -6.14 2.75 5.28
CA THR A 18 -7.20 3.49 4.59
C THR A 18 -8.27 2.53 4.06
N LYS A 19 -9.40 3.07 3.65
CA LYS A 19 -10.40 2.29 2.89
C LYS A 19 -9.84 1.93 1.52
N LEU A 20 -10.08 0.69 1.07
CA LEU A 20 -9.68 0.24 -0.26
C LEU A 20 -10.28 1.10 -1.37
N ALA A 21 -9.49 1.36 -2.38
CA ALA A 21 -9.94 1.87 -3.67
C ALA A 21 -9.91 0.74 -4.70
N PHE A 22 -10.94 0.65 -5.51
CA PHE A 22 -11.00 -0.23 -6.67
C PHE A 22 -11.00 0.63 -7.93
N TYR A 23 -10.29 0.17 -8.95
CA TYR A 23 -10.27 0.81 -10.27
C TYR A 23 -10.36 -0.27 -11.34
N GLU A 24 -10.72 0.12 -12.55
CA GLU A 24 -10.82 -0.76 -13.71
C GLU A 24 -9.71 -0.40 -14.72
N GLY A 25 -9.15 -1.42 -15.34
CA GLY A 25 -8.08 -1.25 -16.33
C GLY A 25 -6.77 -0.78 -15.72
N THR A 26 -6.04 0.05 -16.45
CA THR A 26 -4.73 0.59 -16.02
C THR A 26 -4.93 1.85 -15.20
N LEU A 27 -4.29 1.91 -14.02
CA LEU A 27 -4.30 3.09 -13.17
C LEU A 27 -3.43 4.19 -13.81
N ASP A 28 -4.05 5.24 -14.29
CA ASP A 28 -3.37 6.44 -14.79
C ASP A 28 -3.11 7.48 -13.69
N ALA A 29 -2.36 8.52 -14.02
CA ALA A 29 -1.99 9.55 -13.04
C ALA A 29 -3.21 10.31 -12.48
N PRO A 30 -4.21 10.76 -13.26
CA PRO A 30 -5.41 11.40 -12.74
C PRO A 30 -6.22 10.50 -11.78
N ALA A 31 -6.42 9.23 -12.13
CA ALA A 31 -7.11 8.28 -11.28
C ALA A 31 -6.36 8.02 -9.97
N TYR A 32 -5.03 7.92 -10.04
CA TYR A 32 -4.19 7.80 -8.86
C TYR A 32 -4.30 9.02 -7.94
N GLN A 33 -4.18 10.23 -8.48
CA GLN A 33 -4.35 11.48 -7.72
C GLN A 33 -5.73 11.56 -7.05
N ASN A 34 -6.79 11.14 -7.73
CA ASN A 34 -8.13 11.07 -7.15
C ASN A 34 -8.21 10.06 -5.98
N ILE A 35 -7.50 8.93 -6.05
CA ILE A 35 -7.40 7.99 -4.93
C ILE A 35 -6.67 8.63 -3.76
N LEU A 36 -5.53 9.28 -3.99
CA LEU A 36 -4.80 10.01 -2.95
C LEU A 36 -5.69 11.06 -2.27
N GLN A 37 -6.39 11.88 -3.07
CA GLN A 37 -7.31 12.93 -2.59
C GLN A 37 -8.42 12.36 -1.71
N LYS A 38 -9.03 11.25 -2.10
CA LYS A 38 -10.23 10.71 -1.45
C LYS A 38 -9.95 9.73 -0.32
N LYS A 39 -8.77 9.14 -0.28
CA LYS A 39 -8.43 8.07 0.66
C LYS A 39 -7.25 8.41 1.54
N LEU A 40 -6.14 8.86 0.94
CA LEU A 40 -4.91 9.11 1.68
C LEU A 40 -4.98 10.40 2.48
N LEU A 41 -5.30 11.53 1.84
CA LEU A 41 -5.27 12.83 2.53
C LEU A 41 -6.19 12.90 3.74
N PRO A 42 -7.47 12.44 3.68
CA PRO A 42 -8.32 12.45 4.86
C PRO A 42 -7.80 11.56 6.00
N ALA A 43 -7.28 10.38 5.66
CA ALA A 43 -6.71 9.49 6.68
C ALA A 43 -5.42 10.05 7.27
N ALA A 44 -4.54 10.63 6.43
CA ALA A 44 -3.32 11.26 6.91
C ALA A 44 -3.62 12.46 7.82
N GLN A 45 -4.60 13.26 7.49
CA GLN A 45 -5.06 14.35 8.34
C GLN A 45 -5.53 13.83 9.70
N GLU A 46 -6.40 12.82 9.73
CA GLU A 46 -6.88 12.20 10.96
C GLU A 46 -5.74 11.63 11.81
N TRP A 47 -4.74 11.00 11.18
CA TRP A 47 -3.68 10.27 11.90
C TRP A 47 -2.53 11.15 12.37
N TYR A 48 -2.26 12.27 11.70
CA TYR A 48 -1.07 13.10 11.89
C TYR A 48 -1.38 14.58 12.16
N GLU A 49 -2.64 14.91 12.52
CA GLU A 49 -3.08 16.29 12.77
C GLU A 49 -2.20 17.00 13.81
N ASP A 50 -1.76 16.27 14.84
CA ASP A 50 -0.96 16.80 15.94
C ASP A 50 0.56 16.61 15.76
N GLU A 51 1.02 16.04 14.62
CA GLU A 51 2.43 15.75 14.43
C GLU A 51 3.19 16.89 13.79
N LYS A 52 4.16 17.43 14.55
CA LYS A 52 5.04 18.55 14.10
C LYS A 52 6.02 18.13 13.00
N GLU A 53 6.42 16.86 12.95
CA GLU A 53 7.43 16.35 12.01
C GLU A 53 6.85 15.96 10.65
N GLY A 54 5.52 15.93 10.54
CA GLY A 54 4.83 15.52 9.31
C GLY A 54 4.93 14.03 9.04
N TRP A 55 4.60 13.64 7.81
CA TRP A 55 4.63 12.26 7.33
C TRP A 55 5.12 12.19 5.89
N GLU A 56 5.60 11.05 5.47
CA GLU A 56 6.07 10.81 4.11
C GLU A 56 5.30 9.64 3.47
N LEU A 57 4.94 9.81 2.19
CA LEU A 57 4.33 8.77 1.39
C LEU A 57 5.41 7.85 0.82
N GLN A 58 5.36 6.57 1.16
CA GLN A 58 6.13 5.55 0.45
C GLN A 58 5.31 4.99 -0.71
N GLN A 59 5.87 5.05 -1.91
CA GLN A 59 5.28 4.50 -3.13
C GLN A 59 6.38 3.85 -4.00
N ASP A 60 5.98 2.95 -4.91
CA ASP A 60 6.91 2.41 -5.89
C ASP A 60 7.08 3.36 -7.10
N LYS A 61 7.81 2.86 -8.11
CA LYS A 61 8.07 3.60 -9.34
C LYS A 61 7.10 3.27 -10.49
N ALA A 62 5.83 2.96 -10.17
CA ALA A 62 4.81 2.81 -11.21
C ALA A 62 4.65 4.12 -12.00
N SER A 63 4.27 4.02 -13.27
CA SER A 63 4.16 5.18 -14.17
C SER A 63 3.21 6.28 -13.66
N CYS A 64 2.10 5.89 -13.04
CA CYS A 64 1.15 6.83 -12.44
C CYS A 64 1.73 7.56 -11.23
N HIS A 65 2.69 6.96 -10.51
CA HIS A 65 3.35 7.55 -9.34
C HIS A 65 4.45 8.53 -9.72
N THR A 66 5.18 8.21 -10.80
CA THR A 66 6.33 8.99 -11.27
C THR A 66 5.98 9.98 -12.38
N ALA A 67 4.70 10.06 -12.74
CA ALA A 67 4.23 11.05 -13.70
C ALA A 67 4.47 12.46 -13.18
N LYS A 68 4.98 13.37 -14.02
CA LYS A 68 5.21 14.78 -13.65
C LYS A 68 3.97 15.48 -13.09
N SER A 69 2.77 15.09 -13.56
CA SER A 69 1.51 15.61 -13.03
C SER A 69 1.27 15.15 -11.60
N THR A 70 1.62 13.91 -11.27
CA THR A 70 1.50 13.37 -9.90
C THR A 70 2.53 13.99 -8.97
N GLU A 71 3.76 14.16 -9.41
CA GLU A 71 4.80 14.84 -8.61
C GLU A 71 4.37 16.26 -8.24
N ARG A 72 3.88 17.03 -9.22
CA ARG A 72 3.35 18.40 -8.97
C ARG A 72 2.13 18.38 -8.04
N TRP A 73 1.25 17.42 -8.22
CA TRP A 73 0.08 17.26 -7.37
C TRP A 73 0.47 17.00 -5.91
N LEU A 74 1.42 16.10 -5.67
CA LEU A 74 1.95 15.80 -4.34
C LEU A 74 2.59 17.04 -3.69
N GLU A 75 3.39 17.76 -4.46
CA GLU A 75 4.02 19.03 -4.00
C GLU A 75 2.95 20.07 -3.64
N GLN A 76 1.95 20.28 -4.47
CA GLN A 76 0.84 21.22 -4.23
C GLN A 76 0.02 20.88 -2.98
N HIS A 77 -0.04 19.60 -2.61
CA HIS A 77 -0.77 19.14 -1.42
C HIS A 77 0.15 18.93 -0.20
N GLY A 78 1.41 19.33 -0.29
CA GLY A 78 2.37 19.23 0.81
C GLY A 78 2.72 17.79 1.19
N VAL A 79 2.55 16.82 0.25
CA VAL A 79 2.84 15.41 0.51
C VAL A 79 4.29 15.11 0.18
N ALA A 80 5.11 14.90 1.20
CA ALA A 80 6.49 14.45 1.05
C ALA A 80 6.52 12.97 0.62
N VAL A 81 7.46 12.61 -0.25
CA VAL A 81 7.64 11.23 -0.72
C VAL A 81 8.99 10.70 -0.27
N VAL A 82 9.03 9.50 0.27
CA VAL A 82 10.26 8.82 0.69
C VAL A 82 11.24 8.74 -0.48
N LYS A 83 12.40 9.37 -0.34
CA LYS A 83 13.43 9.41 -1.38
C LYS A 83 14.29 8.13 -1.33
N GLY A 84 14.83 7.76 -2.49
CA GLY A 84 15.78 6.66 -2.57
C GLY A 84 15.17 5.25 -2.41
N TRP A 85 13.85 5.12 -2.43
CA TRP A 85 13.22 3.80 -2.36
C TRP A 85 13.62 2.93 -3.56
N PRO A 86 14.08 1.68 -3.34
CA PRO A 86 14.55 0.81 -4.41
C PRO A 86 13.40 0.40 -5.34
N THR A 87 13.70 0.23 -6.63
CA THR A 87 12.71 -0.21 -7.64
C THR A 87 12.18 -1.63 -7.34
N LYS A 88 13.06 -2.49 -6.79
CA LYS A 88 12.72 -3.83 -6.33
C LYS A 88 12.76 -3.83 -4.80
N GLY A 89 11.69 -3.38 -4.16
CA GLY A 89 11.61 -3.26 -2.71
C GLY A 89 10.40 -3.99 -2.11
N ASP A 90 9.85 -4.96 -2.84
CA ASP A 90 8.65 -5.70 -2.44
C ASP A 90 8.86 -6.44 -1.11
N ASP A 91 10.05 -7.00 -0.91
CA ASP A 91 10.43 -7.71 0.31
C ASP A 91 10.40 -6.82 1.58
N ILE A 92 10.48 -5.50 1.40
CA ILE A 92 10.48 -4.53 2.50
C ILE A 92 9.08 -4.02 2.80
N ARG A 93 8.21 -3.97 1.78
CA ARG A 93 6.88 -3.35 1.89
C ARG A 93 5.90 -4.20 2.69
N PRO A 94 5.38 -3.73 3.82
CA PRO A 94 4.37 -4.46 4.59
C PRO A 94 3.10 -4.75 3.80
N ILE A 95 2.74 -3.87 2.87
CA ILE A 95 1.52 -4.02 2.08
C ILE A 95 1.50 -5.32 1.26
N GLU A 96 2.63 -5.80 0.78
CA GLU A 96 2.71 -7.05 0.02
C GLU A 96 2.35 -8.27 0.89
N ASN A 97 2.66 -8.21 2.19
CA ASN A 97 2.23 -9.24 3.13
C ASN A 97 0.71 -9.23 3.34
N LEU A 98 0.11 -8.04 3.37
CA LEU A 98 -1.35 -7.92 3.50
C LEU A 98 -2.05 -8.48 2.26
N TRP A 99 -1.51 -8.22 1.06
CA TRP A 99 -2.04 -8.80 -0.17
C TRP A 99 -1.93 -10.31 -0.15
N ALA A 100 -0.80 -10.88 0.23
CA ALA A 100 -0.62 -12.32 0.35
C ALA A 100 -1.63 -12.96 1.33
N ILE A 101 -1.91 -12.32 2.47
CA ILE A 101 -2.91 -12.77 3.43
C ILE A 101 -4.33 -12.70 2.84
N LEU A 102 -4.65 -11.65 2.09
CA LEU A 102 -5.94 -11.53 1.43
C LEU A 102 -6.11 -12.59 0.34
N ASP A 103 -5.09 -12.82 -0.48
CA ASP A 103 -5.10 -13.84 -1.52
C ASP A 103 -5.30 -15.24 -0.92
N GLU A 104 -4.58 -15.61 0.14
CA GLU A 104 -4.77 -16.87 0.86
C GLU A 104 -6.21 -17.02 1.38
N ARG A 105 -6.80 -15.96 1.95
CA ARG A 105 -8.19 -15.98 2.44
C ARG A 105 -9.23 -16.03 1.33
N LEU A 106 -8.85 -15.72 0.09
CA LEU A 106 -9.71 -15.74 -1.09
C LEU A 106 -9.54 -17.00 -1.93
N GLU A 107 -8.46 -17.77 -1.76
CA GLU A 107 -8.06 -18.88 -2.64
C GLU A 107 -9.18 -19.88 -2.90
N ASP A 108 -9.92 -20.27 -1.85
CA ASP A 108 -11.03 -21.22 -1.95
C ASP A 108 -12.40 -20.59 -2.26
N LYS A 109 -12.45 -19.26 -2.49
CA LYS A 109 -13.72 -18.57 -2.70
C LYS A 109 -14.08 -18.50 -4.18
N LYS A 110 -15.27 -18.99 -4.50
CA LYS A 110 -15.84 -18.83 -5.85
C LYS A 110 -16.76 -17.61 -5.86
N PHE A 111 -16.51 -16.69 -6.77
CA PHE A 111 -17.32 -15.50 -6.96
C PHE A 111 -18.06 -15.59 -8.28
N THR A 112 -19.38 -15.37 -8.27
CA THR A 112 -20.20 -15.33 -9.47
C THR A 112 -20.30 -13.91 -10.05
N THR A 113 -19.97 -12.90 -9.25
CA THR A 113 -20.03 -11.50 -9.67
C THR A 113 -18.82 -10.72 -9.12
N GLU A 114 -18.35 -9.75 -9.87
CA GLU A 114 -17.32 -8.82 -9.46
C GLU A 114 -17.72 -8.03 -8.19
N LYS A 115 -19.00 -7.62 -8.12
CA LYS A 115 -19.54 -6.93 -6.95
C LYS A 115 -19.42 -7.78 -5.69
N GLY A 116 -19.71 -9.08 -5.79
CA GLY A 116 -19.55 -10.05 -4.68
C GLY A 116 -18.10 -10.17 -4.24
N MET A 117 -17.17 -10.28 -5.19
CA MET A 117 -15.74 -10.33 -4.92
C MET A 117 -15.24 -9.04 -4.24
N LYS A 118 -15.55 -7.86 -4.80
CA LYS A 118 -15.19 -6.56 -4.20
C LYS A 118 -15.75 -6.39 -2.77
N LYS A 119 -16.98 -6.86 -2.52
CA LYS A 119 -17.57 -6.86 -1.18
C LYS A 119 -16.77 -7.73 -0.22
N LYS A 120 -16.38 -8.94 -0.63
CA LYS A 120 -15.61 -9.86 0.21
C LYS A 120 -14.21 -9.33 0.50
N ILE A 121 -13.54 -8.76 -0.49
CA ILE A 121 -12.23 -8.14 -0.31
C ILE A 121 -12.31 -7.00 0.71
N ARG A 122 -13.31 -6.12 0.62
CA ARG A 122 -13.51 -5.05 1.64
C ARG A 122 -13.71 -5.63 3.03
N GLN A 123 -14.56 -6.64 3.16
CA GLN A 123 -14.79 -7.31 4.44
C GLN A 123 -13.48 -7.85 5.02
N LEU A 124 -12.73 -8.60 4.25
CA LEU A 124 -11.45 -9.17 4.70
C LEU A 124 -10.42 -8.08 5.04
N TRP A 125 -10.40 -6.98 4.28
CA TRP A 125 -9.57 -5.83 4.58
C TRP A 125 -9.94 -5.19 5.91
N ASP A 126 -11.23 -5.00 6.18
CA ASP A 126 -11.71 -4.40 7.43
C ASP A 126 -11.44 -5.31 8.63
N GLU A 127 -11.47 -6.63 8.43
CA GLU A 127 -11.15 -7.66 9.44
C GLU A 127 -9.64 -7.80 9.77
N LEU A 128 -8.73 -7.16 8.99
CA LEU A 128 -7.31 -7.19 9.31
C LEU A 128 -7.06 -6.47 10.63
N ASP A 129 -6.46 -7.18 11.57
CA ASP A 129 -6.17 -6.68 12.91
C ASP A 129 -5.07 -5.59 12.86
N SER A 130 -5.21 -4.58 13.71
CA SER A 130 -4.20 -3.54 13.90
C SER A 130 -2.89 -4.10 14.46
N SER A 131 -2.92 -5.14 15.29
CA SER A 131 -1.72 -5.82 15.77
C SER A 131 -0.89 -6.43 14.63
N LEU A 132 -1.56 -7.00 13.61
CA LEU A 132 -0.89 -7.49 12.41
C LEU A 132 -0.16 -6.35 11.68
N LEU A 133 -0.82 -5.20 11.55
CA LEU A 133 -0.22 -4.03 10.90
C LEU A 133 1.03 -3.56 11.64
N HIS A 134 0.95 -3.43 12.96
CA HIS A 134 2.08 -3.05 13.80
C HIS A 134 3.24 -4.05 13.68
N ASN A 135 2.97 -5.34 13.78
CA ASN A 135 3.99 -6.38 13.64
C ASN A 135 4.70 -6.32 12.28
N LEU A 136 3.96 -6.07 11.20
CA LEU A 136 4.55 -5.90 9.86
C LEU A 136 5.46 -4.67 9.77
N ILE A 137 5.06 -3.56 10.38
CA ILE A 137 5.85 -2.33 10.42
C ILE A 137 7.10 -2.53 11.28
N ASP A 138 6.97 -3.10 12.44
CA ASP A 138 8.08 -3.38 13.37
C ASP A 138 9.10 -4.36 12.78
N SER A 139 8.67 -5.16 11.78
CA SER A 139 9.57 -6.05 11.05
C SER A 139 10.46 -5.33 10.02
N ILE A 140 10.17 -4.08 9.64
CA ILE A 140 10.91 -3.36 8.58
C ILE A 140 12.41 -3.22 8.89
N PRO A 141 12.84 -2.83 10.10
CA PRO A 141 14.26 -2.72 10.41
C PRO A 141 15.01 -4.05 10.27
N ASP A 142 14.35 -5.16 10.64
CA ASP A 142 14.93 -6.50 10.48
C ASP A 142 15.01 -6.92 9.01
N ARG A 143 13.98 -6.66 8.22
CA ARG A 143 13.99 -6.90 6.77
C ARG A 143 15.13 -6.14 6.10
N LEU A 144 15.31 -4.87 6.42
CA LEU A 144 16.40 -4.04 5.90
C LEU A 144 17.79 -4.62 6.28
N ARG A 145 17.97 -5.08 7.53
CA ARG A 145 19.20 -5.74 7.95
C ARG A 145 19.48 -7.02 7.17
N ARG A 146 18.44 -7.83 6.92
CA ARG A 146 18.56 -9.08 6.15
C ARG A 146 18.90 -8.82 4.69
N ILE A 147 18.27 -7.84 4.04
CA ILE A 147 18.60 -7.43 2.66
C ILE A 147 20.04 -6.91 2.58
N ARG A 148 20.46 -6.10 3.55
CA ARG A 148 21.84 -5.62 3.60
C ARG A 148 22.84 -6.78 3.74
N LYS A 149 22.53 -7.76 4.59
CA LYS A 149 23.35 -8.98 4.76
C LYS A 149 23.38 -9.82 3.47
N ALA A 150 22.26 -9.90 2.76
CA ALA A 150 22.14 -10.57 1.45
C ALA A 150 22.72 -9.74 0.29
N LYS A 151 23.39 -8.61 0.54
CA LYS A 151 23.98 -7.71 -0.47
C LYS A 151 22.97 -7.30 -1.56
N GLY A 152 21.72 -7.06 -1.17
CA GLY A 152 20.64 -6.70 -2.08
C GLY A 152 19.92 -7.90 -2.72
N GLY A 153 20.27 -9.13 -2.35
CA GLY A 153 19.50 -10.32 -2.76
C GLY A 153 18.14 -10.38 -2.09
N SER A 154 17.20 -11.09 -2.73
CA SER A 154 15.85 -11.30 -2.18
C SER A 154 15.89 -12.03 -0.84
N ILE A 155 15.04 -11.62 0.08
CA ILE A 155 14.84 -12.28 1.37
C ILE A 155 13.54 -13.06 1.36
N LYS A 156 13.52 -14.26 1.94
CA LYS A 156 12.28 -15.02 2.12
C LYS A 156 11.29 -14.19 2.97
N ALA A 157 10.04 -14.15 2.53
CA ALA A 157 8.96 -13.51 3.27
C ALA A 157 8.95 -14.01 4.73
N ILE A 158 8.78 -13.10 5.66
CA ILE A 158 8.52 -13.44 7.06
C ILE A 158 7.06 -13.89 7.11
N LYS A 159 6.85 -15.17 7.44
CA LYS A 159 5.51 -15.71 7.69
C LYS A 159 5.02 -15.22 9.04
#